data_bdcfdfc1be9b7bdc9d611642a72cdaf2
#
_entry.id   bdcfdfc1be9b7bdc9d611642a72cdaf2
#
_cell.length_a   1.000
_cell.length_b   1.000
_cell.length_c   1.000
_cell.angle_alpha   90.00
_cell.angle_beta   90.00
_cell.angle_gamma   90.00
#
_symmetry.space_group_name_H-M   'P 1'
#
loop_
_entity.id
_entity.type
_entity.pdbx_description
1 polymer ?
#
loop_
_entity_poly.entity_id
_entity_poly.type
_entity_poly.pdbx_seq_one_letter_code
_entity_poly.pdbx_strand_id
1 'polypeptide(L)'
;VELAVIEGANEPDFSDALPIYMIKSAASEGVMHYGQVDCSRGFRYVRYVSPHDVRCNLAELEFHGYKSEGDDSKLYQFTNLPTVVVNIANGEEVIEKEKNLISNVYIISENGTELLATSGTEIRGRGNASWNFEKKPYRLKFDEKQSPLGAPASAKKWTLISNHGDKTLMRNILAFEVSRRVGQPYTPFCHPVDLIINGEYRGCYQLCDQVEAASGRVPAKDGYLIEIDAYAWDEEVMFASTSGIPVTIK
;
A
#
# COMPACT_ATOMS: atom_id res chain seq x y z
N VAL A 1 -11.54 11.45 -16.62
CA VAL A 1 -10.15 11.79 -16.27
C VAL A 1 -9.35 10.50 -16.17
N GLU A 2 -8.16 10.43 -16.75
CA GLU A 2 -7.27 9.27 -16.68
C GLU A 2 -6.83 9.00 -15.24
N LEU A 3 -6.71 7.72 -14.88
CA LEU A 3 -6.42 7.20 -13.54
C LEU A 3 -7.51 7.48 -12.49
N ALA A 4 -8.66 8.02 -12.88
CA ALA A 4 -9.80 8.06 -11.98
C ALA A 4 -10.30 6.64 -11.67
N VAL A 5 -10.73 6.43 -10.43
CA VAL A 5 -11.20 5.14 -9.93
C VAL A 5 -12.70 5.21 -9.64
N ILE A 6 -13.43 4.21 -10.09
CA ILE A 6 -14.79 3.94 -9.64
C ILE A 6 -14.68 2.95 -8.50
N GLU A 7 -15.26 3.28 -7.35
CA GLU A 7 -15.30 2.40 -6.17
C GLU A 7 -16.71 1.95 -5.86
N GLY A 8 -16.81 0.75 -5.34
CA GLY A 8 -18.01 0.20 -4.73
C GLY A 8 -17.83 0.00 -3.23
N ALA A 9 -18.89 0.24 -2.45
CA ALA A 9 -18.92 0.03 -1.02
C ALA A 9 -20.29 -0.51 -0.57
N ASN A 10 -20.36 -1.13 0.60
CA ASN A 10 -21.60 -1.52 1.27
C ASN A 10 -21.92 -0.61 2.45
N GLU A 11 -20.89 0.07 2.99
CA GLU A 11 -21.04 1.09 4.02
C GLU A 11 -21.17 2.50 3.40
N PRO A 12 -22.08 3.34 3.91
CA PRO A 12 -22.36 4.65 3.32
C PRO A 12 -21.21 5.66 3.47
N ASP A 13 -20.27 5.42 4.38
CA ASP A 13 -19.06 6.23 4.60
C ASP A 13 -17.88 5.78 3.72
N PHE A 14 -18.08 4.74 2.90
CA PHE A 14 -17.04 4.14 2.06
C PHE A 14 -15.83 3.59 2.84
N SER A 15 -15.99 3.26 4.10
CA SER A 15 -14.95 2.64 4.92
C SER A 15 -14.53 1.25 4.42
N ASP A 16 -15.41 0.56 3.71
CA ASP A 16 -15.21 -0.75 3.07
C ASP A 16 -15.01 -0.66 1.55
N ALA A 17 -14.73 0.53 1.01
CA ALA A 17 -14.64 0.74 -0.42
C ALA A 17 -13.56 -0.09 -1.10
N LEU A 18 -13.90 -0.64 -2.26
CA LEU A 18 -13.01 -1.40 -3.13
C LEU A 18 -13.10 -0.87 -4.57
N PRO A 19 -12.01 -0.89 -5.34
CA PRO A 19 -12.07 -0.48 -6.74
C PRO A 19 -12.92 -1.46 -7.55
N ILE A 20 -13.76 -0.93 -8.43
CA ILE A 20 -14.55 -1.72 -9.40
C ILE A 20 -14.18 -1.39 -10.84
N TYR A 21 -13.55 -0.25 -11.09
CA TYR A 21 -13.01 0.12 -12.39
C TYR A 21 -12.00 1.26 -12.29
N MET A 22 -10.97 1.25 -13.13
CA MET A 22 -10.05 2.37 -13.29
C MET A 22 -10.06 2.88 -14.74
N ILE A 23 -10.21 4.17 -14.93
CA ILE A 23 -10.20 4.81 -16.24
C ILE A 23 -8.75 4.90 -16.73
N LYS A 24 -8.39 4.06 -17.70
CA LYS A 24 -7.01 3.96 -18.24
C LYS A 24 -6.67 5.01 -19.27
N SER A 25 -7.67 5.65 -19.87
CA SER A 25 -7.48 6.72 -20.85
C SER A 25 -8.63 7.73 -20.77
N ALA A 26 -8.34 9.00 -20.97
CA ALA A 26 -9.35 10.03 -20.99
C ALA A 26 -10.34 9.82 -22.15
N ALA A 27 -11.62 10.02 -21.89
CA ALA A 27 -12.65 10.03 -22.94
C ALA A 27 -12.48 11.23 -23.87
N SER A 28 -12.82 11.07 -25.14
CA SER A 28 -12.93 12.18 -26.07
C SER A 28 -14.13 13.05 -25.74
N GLU A 29 -14.02 14.37 -25.98
CA GLU A 29 -15.10 15.31 -25.73
C GLU A 29 -16.35 14.96 -26.55
N GLY A 30 -17.52 14.98 -25.91
CA GLY A 30 -18.81 14.73 -26.54
C GLY A 30 -19.08 13.26 -26.95
N VAL A 31 -18.24 12.32 -26.48
CA VAL A 31 -18.40 10.90 -26.80
C VAL A 31 -18.58 10.09 -25.51
N MET A 32 -19.64 9.27 -25.46
CA MET A 32 -19.81 8.28 -24.38
C MET A 32 -18.82 7.12 -24.58
N HIS A 33 -18.02 6.84 -23.56
CA HIS A 33 -17.10 5.70 -23.53
C HIS A 33 -17.66 4.61 -22.63
N TYR A 34 -17.61 3.36 -23.10
CA TYR A 34 -18.09 2.21 -22.37
C TYR A 34 -16.91 1.38 -21.87
N GLY A 35 -16.94 1.03 -20.59
CA GLY A 35 -15.97 0.13 -19.96
C GLY A 35 -16.68 -1.13 -19.46
N GLN A 36 -16.14 -2.30 -19.75
CA GLN A 36 -16.60 -3.54 -19.14
C GLN A 36 -15.88 -3.74 -17.82
N VAL A 37 -16.64 -3.99 -16.75
CA VAL A 37 -16.14 -4.25 -15.41
C VAL A 37 -16.04 -5.75 -15.19
N ASP A 38 -14.81 -6.26 -14.94
CA ASP A 38 -14.58 -7.64 -14.55
C ASP A 38 -14.59 -7.75 -13.02
N CYS A 39 -15.76 -7.52 -12.43
CA CYS A 39 -16.01 -7.61 -10.99
C CYS A 39 -17.40 -8.19 -10.80
N SER A 40 -17.51 -9.32 -10.09
CA SER A 40 -18.78 -9.98 -9.81
C SER A 40 -19.31 -9.73 -8.40
N ARG A 41 -18.51 -9.09 -7.53
CA ARG A 41 -18.97 -8.66 -6.21
C ARG A 41 -20.00 -7.54 -6.32
N GLY A 42 -21.11 -7.66 -5.60
CA GLY A 42 -22.13 -6.63 -5.52
C GLY A 42 -21.81 -5.55 -4.50
N PHE A 43 -22.15 -4.30 -4.84
CA PHE A 43 -21.98 -3.14 -3.96
C PHE A 43 -23.28 -2.35 -3.88
N ARG A 44 -23.55 -1.75 -2.72
CA ARG A 44 -24.72 -0.92 -2.48
C ARG A 44 -24.52 0.52 -2.90
N TYR A 45 -23.31 1.03 -2.73
CA TYR A 45 -22.91 2.40 -3.03
C TYR A 45 -21.80 2.39 -4.07
N VAL A 46 -21.82 3.37 -4.96
CA VAL A 46 -20.78 3.55 -5.97
C VAL A 46 -20.39 5.02 -6.00
N ARG A 47 -19.10 5.31 -6.09
CA ARG A 47 -18.60 6.67 -6.27
C ARG A 47 -17.50 6.73 -7.32
N TYR A 48 -17.34 7.91 -7.91
CA TYR A 48 -16.22 8.26 -8.76
C TYR A 48 -15.20 9.06 -7.94
N VAL A 49 -13.93 8.68 -8.01
CA VAL A 49 -12.81 9.36 -7.35
C VAL A 49 -11.82 9.81 -8.43
N SER A 50 -11.62 11.13 -8.56
CA SER A 50 -10.60 11.67 -9.47
C SER A 50 -9.22 11.64 -8.79
N PRO A 51 -8.11 11.61 -9.56
CA PRO A 51 -6.78 11.82 -9.01
C PRO A 51 -6.65 13.17 -8.31
N HIS A 52 -5.73 13.26 -7.35
CA HIS A 52 -5.43 14.49 -6.64
C HIS A 52 -5.05 15.63 -7.61
N ASP A 53 -5.42 16.85 -7.27
CA ASP A 53 -5.16 18.08 -8.05
C ASP A 53 -5.73 18.11 -9.49
N VAL A 54 -6.62 17.18 -9.83
CA VAL A 54 -7.29 17.16 -11.13
C VAL A 54 -8.77 17.54 -10.97
N ARG A 55 -9.24 18.48 -11.82
CA ARG A 55 -10.66 18.80 -11.85
C ARG A 55 -11.48 17.61 -12.34
N CYS A 56 -12.47 17.21 -11.57
CA CYS A 56 -13.45 16.21 -11.97
C CYS A 56 -14.43 16.80 -12.98
N ASN A 57 -14.06 16.77 -14.26
CA ASN A 57 -14.95 17.15 -15.35
C ASN A 57 -15.62 15.89 -15.89
N LEU A 58 -16.77 15.56 -15.33
CA LEU A 58 -17.60 14.43 -15.73
C LEU A 58 -18.97 14.98 -16.16
N ALA A 59 -19.36 14.76 -17.41
CA ALA A 59 -20.65 15.22 -17.93
C ALA A 59 -21.76 14.25 -17.57
N GLU A 60 -21.48 12.95 -17.68
CA GLU A 60 -22.43 11.87 -17.41
C GLU A 60 -21.70 10.60 -16.99
N LEU A 61 -22.32 9.82 -16.11
CA LEU A 61 -21.83 8.52 -15.66
C LEU A 61 -23.03 7.57 -15.53
N GLU A 62 -23.01 6.49 -16.29
CA GLU A 62 -24.05 5.45 -16.25
C GLU A 62 -23.46 4.13 -15.75
N PHE A 63 -24.19 3.43 -14.90
CA PHE A 63 -23.86 2.09 -14.42
C PHE A 63 -24.91 1.10 -14.94
N HIS A 64 -24.42 0.06 -15.63
CA HIS A 64 -25.23 -1.04 -16.10
C HIS A 64 -24.75 -2.33 -15.44
N GLY A 65 -25.65 -3.10 -14.83
CA GLY A 65 -25.29 -4.32 -14.12
C GLY A 65 -26.47 -5.14 -13.69
N TYR A 66 -26.19 -6.20 -12.97
CA TYR A 66 -27.18 -7.12 -12.41
C TYR A 66 -27.15 -7.02 -10.89
N LYS A 67 -28.28 -7.30 -10.25
CA LYS A 67 -28.32 -7.46 -8.80
C LYS A 67 -27.50 -8.69 -8.42
N SER A 68 -26.48 -8.51 -7.57
CA SER A 68 -25.67 -9.58 -7.02
C SER A 68 -26.05 -9.83 -5.56
N GLU A 69 -25.91 -11.09 -5.10
CA GLU A 69 -26.23 -11.49 -3.73
C GLU A 69 -25.00 -12.02 -2.97
N GLY A 70 -23.80 -12.02 -3.57
CA GLY A 70 -22.60 -12.62 -2.98
C GLY A 70 -21.45 -11.66 -2.72
N ASP A 71 -20.74 -11.86 -1.59
CA ASP A 71 -19.55 -11.10 -1.20
C ASP A 71 -18.23 -11.84 -1.51
N ASP A 72 -18.29 -13.13 -1.86
CA ASP A 72 -17.16 -14.02 -2.15
C ASP A 72 -16.73 -14.04 -3.61
N SER A 73 -17.31 -13.16 -4.41
CA SER A 73 -17.10 -13.10 -5.84
C SER A 73 -15.84 -12.33 -6.22
N LYS A 74 -15.41 -12.50 -7.47
CA LYS A 74 -14.22 -11.87 -8.04
C LYS A 74 -14.28 -10.35 -7.92
N LEU A 75 -13.20 -9.77 -7.38
CA LEU A 75 -12.96 -8.33 -7.32
C LEU A 75 -12.25 -7.84 -8.58
N TYR A 76 -12.43 -6.56 -8.88
CA TYR A 76 -11.79 -5.91 -10.01
C TYR A 76 -10.27 -5.84 -9.83
N GLN A 77 -9.56 -6.17 -10.89
CA GLN A 77 -8.11 -6.09 -10.96
C GLN A 77 -7.69 -5.44 -12.27
N PHE A 78 -6.94 -4.37 -12.20
CA PHE A 78 -6.60 -3.54 -13.36
C PHE A 78 -5.18 -3.73 -13.88
N THR A 79 -4.31 -4.41 -13.10
CA THR A 79 -2.96 -4.80 -13.49
C THR A 79 -2.73 -6.29 -13.21
N ASN A 80 -1.53 -6.77 -13.44
CA ASN A 80 -1.09 -8.11 -13.05
C ASN A 80 -0.36 -8.13 -11.68
N LEU A 81 -0.50 -7.09 -10.87
CA LEU A 81 0.04 -7.00 -9.52
C LEU A 81 -1.10 -7.11 -8.50
N PRO A 82 -0.84 -7.66 -7.32
CA PRO A 82 -1.79 -7.54 -6.22
C PRO A 82 -2.05 -6.08 -5.88
N THR A 83 -3.27 -5.76 -5.47
CA THR A 83 -3.68 -4.41 -5.08
C THR A 83 -3.83 -4.31 -3.57
N VAL A 84 -3.18 -3.32 -2.97
CA VAL A 84 -3.40 -2.89 -1.58
C VAL A 84 -4.33 -1.69 -1.59
N VAL A 85 -5.49 -1.83 -0.94
CA VAL A 85 -6.47 -0.75 -0.77
C VAL A 85 -6.44 -0.31 0.68
N VAL A 86 -6.33 0.99 0.92
CA VAL A 86 -6.29 1.59 2.26
C VAL A 86 -7.37 2.66 2.35
N ASN A 87 -8.41 2.40 3.12
CA ASN A 87 -9.48 3.34 3.39
C ASN A 87 -9.26 3.97 4.76
N ILE A 88 -8.79 5.21 4.79
CA ILE A 88 -8.49 5.94 6.01
C ILE A 88 -9.79 6.52 6.58
N ALA A 89 -9.97 6.41 7.88
CA ALA A 89 -11.15 6.95 8.56
C ALA A 89 -11.36 8.43 8.21
N ASN A 90 -12.60 8.79 7.91
CA ASN A 90 -13.02 10.14 7.49
C ASN A 90 -12.33 10.64 6.19
N GLY A 91 -11.66 9.77 5.42
CA GLY A 91 -10.94 10.18 4.21
C GLY A 91 -9.74 11.08 4.49
N GLU A 92 -9.16 11.05 5.71
CA GLU A 92 -7.98 11.86 6.06
C GLU A 92 -6.79 11.52 5.15
N GLU A 93 -5.93 12.51 4.91
CA GLU A 93 -4.68 12.32 4.18
C GLU A 93 -3.49 12.08 5.12
N VAL A 94 -2.55 11.24 4.69
CA VAL A 94 -1.28 11.04 5.42
C VAL A 94 -0.31 12.15 5.03
N ILE A 95 -0.24 13.20 5.85
CA ILE A 95 0.58 14.39 5.61
C ILE A 95 1.87 14.43 6.43
N GLU A 96 2.02 13.54 7.43
CA GLU A 96 3.18 13.53 8.33
C GLU A 96 3.59 12.11 8.74
N LYS A 97 4.76 11.97 9.37
CA LYS A 97 5.34 10.70 9.80
C LYS A 97 4.98 10.32 11.24
N GLU A 98 4.62 11.28 12.03
CA GLU A 98 4.41 11.15 13.48
C GLU A 98 2.98 10.72 13.82
N LYS A 99 1.99 11.18 13.05
CA LYS A 99 0.58 10.88 13.26
C LYS A 99 0.20 9.54 12.64
N ASN A 100 -0.29 8.60 13.46
CA ASN A 100 -0.97 7.40 12.98
C ASN A 100 -2.43 7.72 12.67
N LEU A 101 -2.90 7.34 11.48
CA LEU A 101 -4.31 7.38 11.08
C LEU A 101 -4.86 5.96 11.10
N ILE A 102 -6.11 5.81 11.48
CA ILE A 102 -6.79 4.50 11.47
C ILE A 102 -7.38 4.24 10.10
N SER A 103 -7.24 3.02 9.62
CA SER A 103 -7.71 2.62 8.30
C SER A 103 -8.20 1.18 8.27
N ASN A 104 -9.02 0.88 7.26
CA ASN A 104 -9.30 -0.47 6.81
C ASN A 104 -8.38 -0.79 5.63
N VAL A 105 -7.79 -1.99 5.65
CA VAL A 105 -6.85 -2.41 4.61
C VAL A 105 -7.33 -3.71 3.97
N TYR A 106 -7.37 -3.71 2.65
CA TYR A 106 -7.67 -4.88 1.84
C TYR A 106 -6.48 -5.21 0.94
N ILE A 107 -6.23 -6.49 0.73
CA ILE A 107 -5.26 -6.97 -0.26
C ILE A 107 -5.99 -7.89 -1.22
N ILE A 108 -5.96 -7.53 -2.49
CA ILE A 108 -6.58 -8.26 -3.59
C ILE A 108 -5.45 -8.87 -4.42
N SER A 109 -5.54 -10.18 -4.69
CA SER A 109 -4.54 -10.85 -5.54
C SER A 109 -4.66 -10.38 -6.99
N GLU A 110 -3.65 -10.70 -7.79
CA GLU A 110 -3.60 -10.42 -9.23
C GLU A 110 -4.76 -11.05 -10.03
N ASN A 111 -5.44 -12.04 -9.47
CA ASN A 111 -6.60 -12.69 -10.09
C ASN A 111 -7.95 -12.23 -9.52
N GLY A 112 -7.95 -11.20 -8.66
CA GLY A 112 -9.17 -10.63 -8.08
C GLY A 112 -9.69 -11.35 -6.82
N THR A 113 -8.92 -12.26 -6.21
CA THR A 113 -9.29 -12.89 -4.94
C THR A 113 -8.91 -11.98 -3.76
N GLU A 114 -9.82 -11.78 -2.82
CA GLU A 114 -9.50 -11.13 -1.56
C GLU A 114 -8.58 -12.02 -0.72
N LEU A 115 -7.38 -11.54 -0.42
CA LEU A 115 -6.38 -12.26 0.38
C LEU A 115 -6.38 -11.81 1.84
N LEU A 116 -6.75 -10.57 2.10
CA LEU A 116 -6.76 -9.95 3.42
C LEU A 116 -7.80 -8.83 3.47
N ALA A 117 -8.56 -8.80 4.55
CA ALA A 117 -9.40 -7.68 4.95
C ALA A 117 -9.19 -7.42 6.43
N THR A 118 -8.80 -6.22 6.81
CA THR A 118 -8.56 -5.83 8.21
C THR A 118 -9.14 -4.46 8.49
N SER A 119 -9.55 -4.25 9.74
CA SER A 119 -9.92 -2.94 10.28
C SER A 119 -8.94 -2.53 11.38
N GLY A 120 -8.94 -1.26 11.74
CA GLY A 120 -8.10 -0.75 12.83
C GLY A 120 -6.60 -0.71 12.52
N THR A 121 -6.21 -0.83 11.25
CA THR A 121 -4.81 -0.72 10.83
C THR A 121 -4.34 0.73 10.89
N GLU A 122 -3.23 0.96 11.58
CA GLU A 122 -2.58 2.27 11.59
C GLU A 122 -1.76 2.49 10.32
N ILE A 123 -1.95 3.63 9.66
CA ILE A 123 -1.10 4.11 8.56
C ILE A 123 -0.45 5.42 8.93
N ARG A 124 0.81 5.63 8.53
CA ARG A 124 1.51 6.90 8.62
C ARG A 124 2.60 7.03 7.55
N GLY A 125 3.12 8.24 7.38
CA GLY A 125 4.32 8.47 6.59
C GLY A 125 5.56 7.76 7.17
N ARG A 126 6.55 7.51 6.32
CA ARG A 126 7.85 6.95 6.72
C ARG A 126 9.00 7.49 5.86
N GLY A 127 10.22 7.19 6.31
CA GLY A 127 11.46 7.51 5.60
C GLY A 127 12.03 8.88 6.00
N ASN A 128 13.29 9.09 5.67
CA ASN A 128 14.01 10.35 5.88
C ASN A 128 13.93 11.18 4.58
N ALA A 129 14.95 11.16 3.74
CA ALA A 129 14.93 11.86 2.46
C ALA A 129 13.77 11.44 1.55
N SER A 130 13.37 10.16 1.56
CA SER A 130 12.27 9.65 0.73
C SER A 130 10.90 10.24 1.07
N TRP A 131 10.70 10.75 2.29
CA TRP A 131 9.47 11.45 2.67
C TRP A 131 9.32 12.81 1.95
N ASN A 132 10.41 13.40 1.50
CA ASN A 132 10.40 14.67 0.78
C ASN A 132 10.03 14.53 -0.72
N PHE A 133 9.98 13.30 -1.24
CA PHE A 133 9.57 13.08 -2.61
C PHE A 133 8.06 13.26 -2.78
N GLU A 134 7.61 13.53 -3.99
CA GLU A 134 6.19 13.63 -4.35
C GLU A 134 5.43 12.33 -4.01
N LYS A 135 5.92 11.20 -4.50
CA LYS A 135 5.37 9.89 -4.19
C LYS A 135 5.85 9.41 -2.83
N LYS A 136 4.99 9.51 -1.82
CA LYS A 136 5.31 9.25 -0.40
C LYS A 136 5.39 7.77 -0.08
N PRO A 137 6.35 7.32 0.73
CA PRO A 137 6.34 5.98 1.32
C PRO A 137 5.54 5.95 2.63
N TYR A 138 4.96 4.79 2.95
CA TYR A 138 4.09 4.63 4.13
C TYR A 138 4.52 3.45 5.00
N ARG A 139 4.09 3.47 6.27
CA ARG A 139 4.15 2.35 7.18
C ARG A 139 2.72 1.94 7.57
N LEU A 140 2.45 0.65 7.48
CA LEU A 140 1.25 0.02 8.01
C LEU A 140 1.59 -0.67 9.33
N LYS A 141 0.67 -0.63 10.29
CA LYS A 141 0.72 -1.42 11.51
C LYS A 141 -0.66 -2.03 11.74
N PHE A 142 -0.78 -3.29 11.40
CA PHE A 142 -2.00 -4.07 11.63
C PHE A 142 -2.30 -4.21 13.12
N ASP A 143 -3.56 -4.27 13.47
CA ASP A 143 -3.98 -4.53 14.85
C ASP A 143 -3.51 -5.91 15.33
N GLU A 144 -3.59 -6.92 14.47
CA GLU A 144 -3.05 -8.24 14.69
C GLU A 144 -1.91 -8.57 13.72
N LYS A 145 -1.12 -9.60 14.06
CA LYS A 145 -0.05 -10.07 13.17
C LYS A 145 -0.63 -10.64 11.89
N GLN A 146 -0.14 -10.17 10.75
CA GLN A 146 -0.54 -10.61 9.42
C GLN A 146 0.67 -11.11 8.62
N SER A 147 0.40 -11.96 7.64
CA SER A 147 1.36 -12.52 6.67
C SER A 147 0.92 -12.16 5.25
N PRO A 148 0.91 -10.87 4.87
CA PRO A 148 0.38 -10.43 3.59
C PRO A 148 1.15 -11.06 2.44
N LEU A 149 0.44 -11.44 1.37
CA LEU A 149 0.99 -12.01 0.14
C LEU A 149 1.89 -13.24 0.38
N GLY A 150 1.61 -14.04 1.41
CA GLY A 150 2.39 -15.22 1.73
C GLY A 150 3.77 -14.92 2.33
N ALA A 151 3.96 -13.76 2.93
CA ALA A 151 5.20 -13.43 3.61
C ALA A 151 5.57 -14.49 4.66
N PRO A 152 6.86 -14.87 4.78
CA PRO A 152 7.29 -15.95 5.68
C PRO A 152 7.14 -15.58 7.17
N ALA A 153 7.12 -14.28 7.49
CA ALA A 153 6.94 -13.79 8.85
C ALA A 153 5.53 -13.25 9.06
N SER A 154 4.88 -13.65 10.15
CA SER A 154 3.66 -12.99 10.62
C SER A 154 4.01 -11.84 11.55
N ALA A 155 3.66 -10.62 11.19
CA ALA A 155 4.02 -9.40 11.93
C ALA A 155 2.96 -8.31 11.84
N LYS A 156 3.03 -7.35 12.78
CA LYS A 156 2.12 -6.20 12.76
C LYS A 156 2.60 -5.09 11.82
N LYS A 157 3.91 -4.84 11.72
CA LYS A 157 4.48 -3.69 11.01
C LYS A 157 4.97 -4.07 9.61
N TRP A 158 4.52 -3.31 8.62
CA TRP A 158 4.87 -3.46 7.21
C TRP A 158 5.15 -2.10 6.60
N THR A 159 5.88 -2.09 5.48
CA THR A 159 6.24 -0.85 4.79
C THR A 159 5.79 -0.88 3.35
N LEU A 160 5.30 0.25 2.86
CA LEU A 160 4.99 0.52 1.47
C LEU A 160 6.06 1.47 0.94
N ILE A 161 7.03 0.92 0.20
CA ILE A 161 8.16 1.67 -0.35
C ILE A 161 7.76 2.21 -1.72
N SER A 162 7.87 3.53 -1.90
CA SER A 162 7.39 4.20 -3.13
C SER A 162 8.32 4.05 -4.33
N ASN A 163 9.61 3.78 -4.10
CA ASN A 163 10.66 3.73 -5.14
C ASN A 163 10.70 4.98 -6.05
N HIS A 164 10.28 6.15 -5.57
CA HIS A 164 10.18 7.37 -6.37
C HIS A 164 11.49 7.74 -7.08
N GLY A 165 12.62 7.56 -6.41
CA GLY A 165 13.94 7.85 -6.98
C GLY A 165 14.45 6.81 -8.00
N ASP A 166 13.75 5.69 -8.15
CA ASP A 166 14.08 4.65 -9.11
C ASP A 166 13.00 4.54 -10.18
N LYS A 167 13.23 5.12 -11.35
CA LYS A 167 12.30 5.09 -12.48
C LYS A 167 12.00 3.70 -13.01
N THR A 168 12.86 2.72 -12.72
CA THR A 168 12.63 1.32 -13.10
C THR A 168 11.74 0.58 -12.11
N LEU A 169 11.60 1.08 -10.87
CA LEU A 169 10.91 0.46 -9.72
C LEU A 169 11.47 -0.91 -9.32
N MET A 170 12.62 -1.34 -9.85
CA MET A 170 13.13 -2.70 -9.72
C MET A 170 14.41 -2.83 -8.91
N ARG A 171 15.14 -1.75 -8.62
CA ARG A 171 16.47 -1.84 -7.98
C ARG A 171 16.42 -2.55 -6.63
N ASN A 172 15.44 -2.22 -5.78
CA ASN A 172 15.27 -2.89 -4.49
C ASN A 172 14.92 -4.38 -4.65
N ILE A 173 14.02 -4.73 -5.58
CA ILE A 173 13.65 -6.13 -5.86
C ILE A 173 14.88 -6.91 -6.28
N LEU A 174 15.67 -6.37 -7.21
CA LEU A 174 16.90 -7.02 -7.68
C LEU A 174 17.93 -7.16 -6.56
N ALA A 175 18.12 -6.13 -5.73
CA ALA A 175 19.04 -6.18 -4.59
C ALA A 175 18.64 -7.27 -3.58
N PHE A 176 17.35 -7.37 -3.26
CA PHE A 176 16.85 -8.41 -2.36
C PHE A 176 16.95 -9.80 -2.99
N GLU A 177 16.71 -9.95 -4.29
CA GLU A 177 16.90 -11.22 -4.98
C GLU A 177 18.38 -11.66 -5.00
N VAL A 178 19.31 -10.75 -5.27
CA VAL A 178 20.74 -11.00 -5.15
C VAL A 178 21.10 -11.42 -3.71
N SER A 179 20.61 -10.69 -2.72
CA SER A 179 20.83 -10.98 -1.29
C SER A 179 20.41 -12.42 -0.94
N ARG A 180 19.23 -12.86 -1.39
CA ARG A 180 18.77 -14.26 -1.19
C ARG A 180 19.68 -15.27 -1.90
N ARG A 181 20.05 -15.01 -3.15
CA ARG A 181 20.90 -15.94 -3.94
C ARG A 181 22.31 -16.09 -3.40
N VAL A 182 22.88 -15.05 -2.80
CA VAL A 182 24.19 -15.14 -2.16
C VAL A 182 24.11 -15.69 -0.73
N GLY A 183 22.94 -16.08 -0.26
CA GLY A 183 22.74 -16.74 1.03
C GLY A 183 22.88 -15.82 2.24
N GLN A 184 22.49 -14.55 2.13
CA GLN A 184 22.46 -13.67 3.29
C GLN A 184 21.53 -14.24 4.38
N PRO A 185 21.92 -14.19 5.67
CA PRO A 185 21.12 -14.74 6.78
C PRO A 185 19.72 -14.18 6.89
N TYR A 186 19.52 -12.94 6.46
CA TYR A 186 18.24 -12.28 6.36
C TYR A 186 18.18 -11.38 5.13
N THR A 187 17.10 -11.48 4.41
CA THR A 187 16.70 -10.55 3.36
C THR A 187 15.23 -10.20 3.57
N PRO A 188 14.86 -8.92 3.63
CA PRO A 188 13.46 -8.54 3.78
C PRO A 188 12.55 -9.19 2.74
N PHE A 189 11.38 -9.65 3.16
CA PHE A 189 10.32 -9.98 2.22
C PHE A 189 9.92 -8.71 1.48
N CYS A 190 9.66 -8.85 0.19
CA CYS A 190 9.29 -7.74 -0.67
C CYS A 190 8.41 -8.25 -1.82
N HIS A 191 7.28 -7.61 -2.03
CA HIS A 191 6.39 -7.90 -3.15
C HIS A 191 5.92 -6.60 -3.82
N PRO A 192 6.01 -6.47 -5.16
CA PRO A 192 5.43 -5.33 -5.86
C PRO A 192 3.90 -5.37 -5.77
N VAL A 193 3.29 -4.23 -5.53
CA VAL A 193 1.85 -4.07 -5.38
C VAL A 193 1.39 -2.76 -6.01
N ASP A 194 0.15 -2.71 -6.46
CA ASP A 194 -0.53 -1.45 -6.71
C ASP A 194 -1.12 -0.91 -5.41
N LEU A 195 -1.10 0.40 -5.23
CA LEU A 195 -1.62 1.05 -4.03
C LEU A 195 -2.76 2.00 -4.37
N ILE A 196 -3.89 1.82 -3.68
CA ILE A 196 -5.01 2.75 -3.68
C ILE A 196 -5.20 3.25 -2.25
N ILE A 197 -5.25 4.57 -2.06
CA ILE A 197 -5.56 5.19 -0.77
C ILE A 197 -6.78 6.10 -0.94
N ASN A 198 -7.83 5.88 -0.16
CA ASN A 198 -9.08 6.64 -0.21
C ASN A 198 -9.67 6.74 -1.64
N GLY A 199 -9.55 5.66 -2.43
CA GLY A 199 -10.00 5.61 -3.81
C GLY A 199 -9.06 6.21 -4.84
N GLU A 200 -7.95 6.80 -4.43
CA GLU A 200 -6.96 7.36 -5.33
C GLU A 200 -5.84 6.35 -5.61
N TYR A 201 -5.58 6.10 -6.89
CA TYR A 201 -4.46 5.26 -7.32
C TYR A 201 -3.12 5.97 -7.13
N ARG A 202 -2.27 5.42 -6.29
CA ARG A 202 -0.94 5.97 -5.95
C ARG A 202 0.20 5.33 -6.77
N GLY A 203 -0.11 4.41 -7.67
CA GLY A 203 0.88 3.71 -8.51
C GLY A 203 1.46 2.46 -7.86
N CYS A 204 2.50 1.91 -8.49
CA CYS A 204 3.16 0.70 -8.02
C CYS A 204 4.09 1.01 -6.83
N TYR A 205 3.94 0.22 -5.76
CA TYR A 205 4.74 0.24 -4.54
C TYR A 205 5.41 -1.11 -4.31
N GLN A 206 6.21 -1.20 -3.26
CA GLN A 206 6.70 -2.48 -2.73
C GLN A 206 6.19 -2.63 -1.29
N LEU A 207 5.41 -3.69 -1.05
CA LEU A 207 5.06 -4.12 0.29
C LEU A 207 6.22 -4.95 0.84
N CYS A 208 6.86 -4.46 1.90
CA CYS A 208 8.06 -5.07 2.46
C CYS A 208 7.94 -5.26 3.97
N ASP A 209 8.76 -6.17 4.50
CA ASP A 209 9.02 -6.25 5.93
C ASP A 209 9.46 -4.90 6.49
N GLN A 210 9.00 -4.59 7.70
CA GLN A 210 9.71 -3.65 8.56
C GLN A 210 10.92 -4.40 9.12
N VAL A 211 12.13 -3.87 8.94
CA VAL A 211 13.34 -4.43 9.56
C VAL A 211 13.21 -4.29 11.07
N GLU A 212 13.15 -5.41 11.78
CA GLU A 212 13.06 -5.48 13.24
C GLU A 212 13.58 -6.83 13.74
N ALA A 213 14.09 -6.88 14.96
CA ALA A 213 14.50 -8.12 15.63
C ALA A 213 13.26 -8.92 16.02
N ALA A 214 12.90 -9.92 15.24
CA ALA A 214 11.72 -10.75 15.47
C ALA A 214 11.85 -12.12 14.79
N SER A 215 11.05 -13.08 15.24
CA SER A 215 10.95 -14.39 14.59
C SER A 215 10.49 -14.24 13.12
N GLY A 216 11.21 -14.86 12.20
CA GLY A 216 10.95 -14.80 10.75
C GLY A 216 11.42 -13.48 10.09
N ARG A 217 12.01 -12.57 10.86
CA ARG A 217 12.70 -11.35 10.40
C ARG A 217 14.18 -11.42 10.80
N VAL A 218 14.77 -10.33 11.27
CA VAL A 218 16.17 -10.37 11.72
C VAL A 218 16.30 -11.29 12.92
N PRO A 219 17.07 -12.41 12.84
CA PRO A 219 17.19 -13.39 13.90
C PRO A 219 18.17 -12.95 14.99
N ALA A 220 17.80 -11.94 15.78
CA ALA A 220 18.63 -11.36 16.84
C ALA A 220 18.16 -11.78 18.24
N LYS A 221 17.72 -13.05 18.43
CA LYS A 221 17.13 -13.52 19.70
C LYS A 221 18.08 -13.35 20.90
N ASP A 222 19.37 -13.63 20.71
CA ASP A 222 20.40 -13.58 21.75
C ASP A 222 21.48 -12.53 21.41
N GLY A 223 21.13 -11.53 20.58
CA GLY A 223 22.03 -10.49 20.10
C GLY A 223 21.33 -9.15 19.94
N TYR A 224 21.97 -8.27 19.19
CA TYR A 224 21.47 -6.91 18.97
C TYR A 224 21.26 -6.65 17.49
N LEU A 225 20.17 -5.95 17.14
CA LEU A 225 20.02 -5.30 15.85
C LEU A 225 20.56 -3.89 15.98
N ILE A 226 21.69 -3.62 15.31
CA ILE A 226 22.39 -2.34 15.37
C ILE A 226 22.14 -1.60 14.05
N GLU A 227 21.74 -0.35 14.14
CA GLU A 227 21.57 0.54 13.00
C GLU A 227 22.61 1.65 13.06
N ILE A 228 23.37 1.83 11.97
CA ILE A 228 24.27 2.95 11.76
C ILE A 228 23.48 3.99 10.96
N ASP A 229 23.09 5.07 11.62
CA ASP A 229 22.20 6.07 11.02
C ASP A 229 22.58 7.49 11.46
N ALA A 230 22.76 8.37 10.51
CA ALA A 230 23.05 9.78 10.76
C ALA A 230 21.94 10.50 11.55
N TYR A 231 20.75 9.93 11.61
CA TYR A 231 19.58 10.44 12.35
C TYR A 231 19.38 9.78 13.72
N ALA A 232 20.29 8.88 14.14
CA ALA A 232 20.17 8.17 15.41
C ALA A 232 20.36 9.06 16.66
N TRP A 233 20.71 10.33 16.50
CA TRP A 233 20.90 11.29 17.59
C TRP A 233 19.69 11.50 18.49
N ASP A 234 18.49 11.28 17.95
CA ASP A 234 17.20 11.46 18.65
C ASP A 234 16.63 10.12 19.19
N GLU A 235 17.36 9.01 19.05
CA GLU A 235 16.92 7.69 19.52
C GLU A 235 17.22 7.49 21.01
N GLU A 236 16.37 6.75 21.72
CA GLU A 236 16.46 6.48 23.15
C GLU A 236 17.79 5.80 23.55
N VAL A 237 18.23 4.85 22.72
CA VAL A 237 19.51 4.14 22.90
C VAL A 237 20.42 4.45 21.74
N MET A 238 21.32 5.40 21.95
CA MET A 238 22.27 5.86 20.93
C MET A 238 23.67 6.01 21.53
N PHE A 239 24.71 5.72 20.73
CA PHE A 239 26.08 6.02 21.02
C PHE A 239 26.83 6.46 19.75
N ALA A 240 27.92 7.18 19.89
CA ALA A 240 28.79 7.50 18.76
C ALA A 240 29.88 6.45 18.62
N SER A 241 30.14 6.00 17.39
CA SER A 241 31.31 5.20 17.07
C SER A 241 32.61 6.01 17.28
N THR A 242 33.76 5.36 17.29
CA THR A 242 35.07 6.04 17.39
C THR A 242 35.31 7.03 16.25
N SER A 243 34.66 6.90 15.12
CA SER A 243 34.66 7.83 13.98
C SER A 243 33.56 8.90 14.04
N GLY A 244 32.83 9.00 15.16
CA GLY A 244 31.77 9.99 15.35
C GLY A 244 30.46 9.67 14.59
N ILE A 245 30.30 8.45 14.05
CA ILE A 245 29.06 8.04 13.37
C ILE A 245 28.07 7.60 14.44
N PRO A 246 26.81 8.14 14.43
CA PRO A 246 25.78 7.71 15.38
C PRO A 246 25.31 6.29 15.10
N VAL A 247 25.08 5.56 16.17
CA VAL A 247 24.66 4.15 16.16
C VAL A 247 23.53 3.97 17.16
N THR A 248 22.48 3.27 16.79
CA THR A 248 21.37 2.92 17.70
C THR A 248 21.16 1.42 17.76
N ILE A 249 20.55 0.95 18.85
CA ILE A 249 20.09 -0.44 19.04
C ILE A 249 18.57 -0.45 18.85
N LYS A 250 18.09 -1.33 17.95
CA LYS A 250 16.66 -1.50 17.61
C LYS A 250 16.07 -2.75 18.27
#